data_983c1a08795191320f25febc34a8ca2c
#
_entry.id   983c1a08795191320f25febc34a8ca2c
#
_cell.length_a   1.000
_cell.length_b   1.000
_cell.length_c   1.000
_cell.angle_alpha   90.00
_cell.angle_beta   90.00
_cell.angle_gamma   90.00
#
_symmetry.space_group_name_H-M   'P 1'
#
loop_
_entity.id
_entity.type
_entity.pdbx_description
1 polymer ?
#
loop_
_entity_poly.entity_id
_entity_poly.type
_entity_poly.pdbx_seq_one_letter_code
_entity_poly.pdbx_strand_id
1 'polypeptide(L)'
;TEPTAEWVLNAPYKEGATFDGWYAAADFSGEKVVKIDATTTGTLYAKWVEYIPTVVEVRALADDTETKVSGVVNFISGKNIYIQDATAGILVYTTETPTCKVGDKIVAKGKKVIYGGAPEVSGAVIESAEAASVAAPTVFETLAPLIADSLEFKYFATNVQIAGVTIVEYDGYNNPTVQDATGAKAKCYKMVLDPVAFPIGSKVTVTAVAGWYNGFQFVGDAAGIVLPIVGVVEDFTYPVRSNGRYALKNNWVISNIEDNYAANKPGSTDFVRGMAAKDGIMYFINRETMSIVRVDGKTGNMLDPIVLQGTDTLFKSATVDSVGNKVWSDGTTLPYNDIKFDQAGNCLIGACMTGASKCQTFYIYVVDLATG
;
A
#
# COMPACT_ATOMS: atom_id res chain seq x y z
N THR A 1 -2.40 23.58 52.54
CA THR A 1 -2.70 22.36 51.76
C THR A 1 -1.38 21.90 51.12
N GLU A 2 -0.80 20.84 51.68
CA GLU A 2 0.37 20.21 51.07
C GLU A 2 -0.03 19.74 49.67
N PRO A 3 0.85 19.91 48.65
CA PRO A 3 0.59 19.35 47.32
C PRO A 3 0.53 17.83 47.49
N THR A 4 -0.59 17.23 47.07
CA THR A 4 -0.75 15.78 47.02
C THR A 4 0.27 15.24 46.04
N ALA A 5 1.34 14.65 46.57
CA ALA A 5 2.36 14.01 45.71
C ALA A 5 1.68 12.84 44.97
N GLU A 6 1.73 12.86 43.64
CA GLU A 6 1.31 11.73 42.82
C GLU A 6 2.50 10.77 42.66
N TRP A 7 2.24 9.48 42.80
CA TRP A 7 3.22 8.42 42.54
C TRP A 7 2.83 7.61 41.31
N VAL A 8 3.73 7.53 40.33
CA VAL A 8 3.57 6.65 39.16
C VAL A 8 3.86 5.22 39.60
N LEU A 9 2.96 4.31 39.25
CA LEU A 9 3.08 2.90 39.57
C LEU A 9 4.07 2.21 38.62
N ASN A 10 5.07 1.55 39.16
CA ASN A 10 5.99 0.74 38.36
C ASN A 10 5.36 -0.59 37.94
N ALA A 11 5.73 -1.08 36.77
CA ALA A 11 5.40 -2.43 36.33
C ALA A 11 6.19 -3.45 37.17
N PRO A 12 5.52 -4.39 37.85
CA PRO A 12 6.19 -5.49 38.52
C PRO A 12 6.70 -6.51 37.51
N TYR A 13 7.56 -7.43 37.95
CA TYR A 13 8.05 -8.54 37.12
C TYR A 13 7.38 -9.83 37.53
N LYS A 14 7.02 -10.67 36.57
CA LYS A 14 6.57 -12.03 36.74
C LYS A 14 7.13 -12.88 35.59
N GLU A 15 7.83 -13.96 35.89
CA GLU A 15 8.38 -14.86 34.89
C GLU A 15 7.27 -15.48 34.01
N GLY A 16 7.48 -15.50 32.68
CA GLY A 16 6.55 -16.07 31.72
C GLY A 16 5.28 -15.25 31.49
N ALA A 17 5.21 -14.01 32.02
CA ALA A 17 4.03 -13.16 31.87
C ALA A 17 4.41 -11.69 31.60
N THR A 18 3.60 -11.03 30.79
CA THR A 18 3.69 -9.59 30.55
C THR A 18 2.72 -8.86 31.46
N PHE A 19 3.19 -7.80 32.11
CA PHE A 19 2.34 -6.96 32.92
C PHE A 19 1.43 -6.10 32.05
N ASP A 20 0.11 -6.28 32.16
CA ASP A 20 -0.88 -5.52 31.39
C ASP A 20 -1.26 -4.20 32.08
N GLY A 21 -1.27 -4.15 33.41
CA GLY A 21 -1.59 -2.94 34.15
C GLY A 21 -2.06 -3.21 35.57
N TRP A 22 -2.20 -2.12 36.35
CA TRP A 22 -2.86 -2.12 37.64
C TRP A 22 -4.34 -1.79 37.46
N TYR A 23 -5.20 -2.49 38.21
CA TYR A 23 -6.67 -2.28 38.21
C TYR A 23 -7.18 -2.18 39.60
N ALA A 24 -8.23 -1.34 39.81
CA ALA A 24 -8.87 -1.19 41.09
C ALA A 24 -9.84 -2.34 41.42
N ALA A 25 -10.34 -3.03 40.39
CA ALA A 25 -11.25 -4.18 40.53
C ALA A 25 -10.52 -5.50 40.33
N ALA A 26 -10.88 -6.52 41.13
CA ALA A 26 -10.27 -7.85 41.04
C ALA A 26 -10.57 -8.61 39.75
N ASP A 27 -11.63 -8.27 39.06
CA ASP A 27 -12.03 -8.78 37.75
C ASP A 27 -11.38 -8.01 36.57
N PHE A 28 -10.49 -7.08 36.89
CA PHE A 28 -9.82 -6.19 35.93
C PHE A 28 -10.76 -5.33 35.10
N SER A 29 -11.98 -5.06 35.60
CA SER A 29 -12.89 -4.11 34.98
C SER A 29 -12.45 -2.67 35.23
N GLY A 30 -12.84 -1.74 34.33
CA GLY A 30 -12.50 -0.31 34.43
C GLY A 30 -11.17 0.04 33.76
N GLU A 31 -10.72 1.26 34.02
CA GLU A 31 -9.49 1.78 33.45
C GLU A 31 -8.24 1.34 34.24
N LYS A 32 -7.10 1.33 33.56
CA LYS A 32 -5.81 1.08 34.19
C LYS A 32 -5.43 2.21 35.13
N VAL A 33 -5.01 1.86 36.35
CA VAL A 33 -4.49 2.79 37.33
C VAL A 33 -3.00 3.01 37.07
N VAL A 34 -2.63 4.18 36.59
CA VAL A 34 -1.23 4.53 36.27
C VAL A 34 -0.55 5.34 37.36
N LYS A 35 -1.33 5.99 38.22
CA LYS A 35 -0.85 6.83 39.32
C LYS A 35 -1.73 6.63 40.53
N ILE A 36 -1.15 6.84 41.71
CA ILE A 36 -1.85 6.93 43.01
C ILE A 36 -1.43 8.19 43.70
N ASP A 37 -2.23 8.63 44.65
CA ASP A 37 -1.96 9.77 45.56
C ASP A 37 -2.27 9.42 47.00
N ALA A 38 -2.09 10.38 47.91
CA ALA A 38 -2.33 10.19 49.35
C ALA A 38 -3.80 9.90 49.71
N THR A 39 -4.72 10.11 48.75
CA THR A 39 -6.17 9.84 48.94
C THR A 39 -6.59 8.51 48.37
N THR A 40 -5.71 7.87 47.61
CA THR A 40 -5.97 6.56 46.98
C THR A 40 -6.03 5.48 48.07
N THR A 41 -7.20 4.85 48.20
CA THR A 41 -7.45 3.78 49.16
C THR A 41 -7.87 2.51 48.44
N GLY A 42 -7.62 1.37 49.03
CA GLY A 42 -8.02 0.06 48.50
C GLY A 42 -6.84 -0.78 47.98
N THR A 43 -7.21 -1.87 47.31
CA THR A 43 -6.24 -2.83 46.75
C THR A 43 -6.15 -2.65 45.27
N LEU A 44 -4.94 -2.67 44.72
CA LEU A 44 -4.69 -2.72 43.29
C LEU A 44 -4.34 -4.14 42.89
N TYR A 45 -4.90 -4.56 41.76
CA TYR A 45 -4.71 -5.90 41.19
C TYR A 45 -3.85 -5.82 39.94
N ALA A 46 -2.74 -6.55 39.94
CA ALA A 46 -1.86 -6.66 38.79
C ALA A 46 -2.46 -7.64 37.78
N LYS A 47 -2.78 -7.16 36.58
CA LYS A 47 -3.21 -8.00 35.46
C LYS A 47 -2.02 -8.48 34.68
N TRP A 48 -1.99 -9.78 34.43
CA TRP A 48 -0.93 -10.47 33.70
C TRP A 48 -1.52 -11.13 32.47
N VAL A 49 -0.79 -11.03 31.34
CA VAL A 49 -1.08 -11.75 30.11
C VAL A 49 0.09 -12.67 29.79
N GLU A 50 -0.13 -13.70 29.00
CA GLU A 50 0.92 -14.61 28.58
C GLU A 50 2.01 -13.83 27.85
N TYR A 51 3.27 -14.09 28.20
CA TYR A 51 4.39 -13.54 27.47
C TYR A 51 4.55 -14.26 26.14
N ILE A 52 4.48 -13.53 25.04
CA ILE A 52 4.80 -14.04 23.72
C ILE A 52 6.15 -13.44 23.32
N PRO A 53 7.18 -14.26 23.08
CA PRO A 53 8.49 -13.77 22.68
C PRO A 53 8.43 -12.95 21.39
N THR A 54 9.29 -11.95 21.30
CA THR A 54 9.52 -11.20 20.06
C THR A 54 10.14 -12.10 18.98
N VAL A 55 10.03 -11.73 17.73
CA VAL A 55 10.62 -12.52 16.63
C VAL A 55 12.13 -12.68 16.80
N VAL A 56 12.84 -11.65 17.26
CA VAL A 56 14.29 -11.75 17.54
C VAL A 56 14.58 -12.79 18.63
N GLU A 57 13.80 -12.82 19.70
CA GLU A 57 13.94 -13.83 20.76
C GLU A 57 13.64 -15.23 20.26
N VAL A 58 12.57 -15.41 19.46
CA VAL A 58 12.26 -16.70 18.82
C VAL A 58 13.40 -17.18 17.93
N ARG A 59 13.99 -16.30 17.13
CA ARG A 59 15.13 -16.63 16.26
C ARG A 59 16.35 -17.09 17.03
N ALA A 60 16.56 -16.59 18.26
CA ALA A 60 17.67 -16.94 19.12
C ALA A 60 17.51 -18.28 19.85
N LEU A 61 16.32 -18.89 19.83
CA LEU A 61 16.07 -20.20 20.44
C LEU A 61 16.86 -21.29 19.72
N ALA A 62 17.19 -22.32 20.45
CA ALA A 62 17.73 -23.55 19.87
C ALA A 62 16.69 -24.22 18.94
N ASP A 63 17.17 -24.96 17.94
CA ASP A 63 16.30 -25.71 17.05
C ASP A 63 15.47 -26.74 17.83
N ASP A 64 14.30 -27.07 17.32
CA ASP A 64 13.27 -27.93 17.93
C ASP A 64 12.66 -27.40 19.25
N THR A 65 12.98 -26.16 19.64
CA THR A 65 12.33 -25.52 20.80
C THR A 65 10.88 -25.17 20.48
N GLU A 66 9.94 -25.67 21.28
CA GLU A 66 8.55 -25.23 21.21
C GLU A 66 8.43 -23.76 21.65
N THR A 67 7.71 -22.98 20.88
CA THR A 67 7.55 -21.55 21.15
C THR A 67 6.25 -21.03 20.58
N LYS A 68 5.85 -19.84 21.04
CA LYS A 68 4.87 -18.99 20.36
C LYS A 68 5.60 -17.86 19.66
N VAL A 69 4.96 -17.34 18.63
CA VAL A 69 5.41 -16.13 17.94
C VAL A 69 4.21 -15.29 17.55
N SER A 70 4.35 -13.98 17.58
CA SER A 70 3.33 -13.05 17.11
C SER A 70 3.92 -12.08 16.11
N GLY A 71 3.13 -11.75 15.08
CA GLY A 71 3.50 -10.74 14.08
C GLY A 71 2.40 -10.49 13.09
N VAL A 72 2.54 -9.41 12.32
CA VAL A 72 1.61 -9.06 11.24
C VAL A 72 1.96 -9.85 10.00
N VAL A 73 0.95 -10.43 9.36
CA VAL A 73 1.09 -11.22 8.14
C VAL A 73 1.39 -10.30 6.96
N ASN A 74 2.55 -10.42 6.37
CA ASN A 74 2.99 -9.69 5.18
C ASN A 74 2.61 -10.41 3.89
N PHE A 75 2.69 -11.74 3.88
CA PHE A 75 2.33 -12.57 2.72
C PHE A 75 2.02 -14.01 3.13
N ILE A 76 1.19 -14.69 2.33
CA ILE A 76 0.85 -16.10 2.51
C ILE A 76 1.07 -16.82 1.17
N SER A 77 1.84 -17.90 1.18
CA SER A 77 2.05 -18.79 0.05
C SER A 77 1.79 -20.25 0.44
N GLY A 78 0.59 -20.72 0.18
CA GLY A 78 0.17 -22.04 0.64
C GLY A 78 0.17 -22.13 2.16
N LYS A 79 1.01 -22.97 2.75
CA LYS A 79 1.19 -23.13 4.21
C LYS A 79 2.26 -22.22 4.82
N ASN A 80 2.95 -21.43 3.99
CA ASN A 80 3.97 -20.49 4.42
C ASN A 80 3.34 -19.13 4.71
N ILE A 81 3.49 -18.63 5.92
CA ILE A 81 3.04 -17.32 6.37
C ILE A 81 4.26 -16.51 6.76
N TYR A 82 4.50 -15.42 6.06
CA TYR A 82 5.58 -14.49 6.35
C TYR A 82 5.03 -13.41 7.28
N ILE A 83 5.55 -13.36 8.51
CA ILE A 83 5.12 -12.39 9.51
C ILE A 83 6.28 -11.53 9.98
N GLN A 84 5.97 -10.34 10.47
CA GLN A 84 6.93 -9.49 11.18
C GLN A 84 6.29 -8.85 12.41
N ASP A 85 7.14 -8.61 13.42
CA ASP A 85 6.86 -7.71 14.53
C ASP A 85 7.75 -6.45 14.46
N ALA A 86 7.82 -5.68 15.54
CA ALA A 86 8.67 -4.48 15.60
C ALA A 86 10.19 -4.82 15.61
N THR A 87 10.57 -6.06 15.86
CA THR A 87 11.96 -6.49 16.00
C THR A 87 12.54 -7.15 14.77
N ALA A 88 11.76 -8.00 14.08
CA ALA A 88 12.20 -8.74 12.89
C ALA A 88 11.02 -9.43 12.19
N GLY A 89 11.30 -10.13 11.10
CA GLY A 89 10.36 -11.02 10.44
C GLY A 89 10.74 -12.50 10.60
N ILE A 90 9.81 -13.42 10.43
CA ILE A 90 10.02 -14.86 10.48
C ILE A 90 9.01 -15.59 9.60
N LEU A 91 9.37 -16.76 9.09
CA LEU A 91 8.45 -17.65 8.41
C LEU A 91 7.73 -18.54 9.43
N VAL A 92 6.41 -18.66 9.30
CA VAL A 92 5.58 -19.61 10.04
C VAL A 92 5.04 -20.62 9.03
N TYR A 93 5.40 -21.90 9.22
CA TYR A 93 4.90 -23.01 8.39
C TYR A 93 3.82 -23.78 9.14
N THR A 94 2.60 -23.72 8.64
CA THR A 94 1.43 -24.34 9.28
C THR A 94 1.22 -25.77 8.83
N THR A 95 0.60 -26.60 9.69
CA THR A 95 0.19 -27.97 9.35
C THR A 95 -1.02 -27.98 8.42
N GLU A 96 -1.94 -27.05 8.61
CA GLU A 96 -3.17 -26.88 7.84
C GLU A 96 -3.14 -25.62 6.98
N THR A 97 -4.12 -25.48 6.08
CA THR A 97 -4.30 -24.24 5.32
C THR A 97 -4.58 -23.08 6.27
N PRO A 98 -3.81 -21.98 6.18
CA PRO A 98 -4.00 -20.82 7.04
C PRO A 98 -5.41 -20.24 6.94
N THR A 99 -6.00 -19.87 8.07
CA THR A 99 -7.29 -19.17 8.14
C THR A 99 -7.15 -17.66 8.25
N CYS A 100 -5.93 -17.17 8.52
CA CYS A 100 -5.59 -15.74 8.54
C CYS A 100 -5.40 -15.19 7.12
N LYS A 101 -5.35 -13.88 7.02
CA LYS A 101 -5.11 -13.12 5.77
C LYS A 101 -3.96 -12.12 5.95
N VAL A 102 -3.45 -11.62 4.83
CA VAL A 102 -2.48 -10.51 4.83
C VAL A 102 -3.07 -9.31 5.57
N GLY A 103 -2.29 -8.72 6.48
CA GLY A 103 -2.69 -7.65 7.37
C GLY A 103 -3.29 -8.11 8.70
N ASP A 104 -3.45 -9.40 8.94
CA ASP A 104 -3.80 -9.88 10.28
C ASP A 104 -2.53 -9.97 11.15
N LYS A 105 -2.65 -9.59 12.41
CA LYS A 105 -1.68 -9.95 13.45
C LYS A 105 -2.07 -11.29 14.03
N ILE A 106 -1.18 -12.26 13.92
CA ILE A 106 -1.42 -13.62 14.42
C ILE A 106 -0.59 -13.95 15.64
N VAL A 107 -1.07 -14.90 16.42
CA VAL A 107 -0.28 -15.69 17.37
C VAL A 107 -0.26 -17.12 16.87
N ALA A 108 0.94 -17.65 16.65
CA ALA A 108 1.14 -19.02 16.20
C ALA A 108 2.04 -19.77 17.19
N LYS A 109 1.72 -21.04 17.43
CA LYS A 109 2.50 -21.96 18.25
C LYS A 109 3.07 -23.08 17.40
N GLY A 110 4.38 -23.31 17.51
CA GLY A 110 5.09 -24.34 16.76
C GLY A 110 6.49 -24.55 17.28
N LYS A 111 7.37 -25.13 16.49
CA LYS A 111 8.77 -25.35 16.82
C LYS A 111 9.68 -24.44 16.01
N LYS A 112 10.62 -23.76 16.69
CA LYS A 112 11.67 -23.03 15.98
C LYS A 112 12.61 -24.04 15.30
N VAL A 113 12.84 -23.84 14.00
CA VAL A 113 13.79 -24.62 13.19
C VAL A 113 14.57 -23.70 12.24
N ILE A 114 15.62 -24.25 11.63
CA ILE A 114 16.27 -23.65 10.45
C ILE A 114 15.87 -24.47 9.23
N TYR A 115 15.19 -23.86 8.27
CA TYR A 115 14.80 -24.51 7.02
C TYR A 115 15.30 -23.72 5.80
N GLY A 116 15.95 -24.40 4.86
CA GLY A 116 16.55 -23.71 3.70
C GLY A 116 17.57 -22.63 4.06
N GLY A 117 18.16 -22.71 5.28
CA GLY A 117 19.11 -21.76 5.82
C GLY A 117 18.47 -20.57 6.54
N ALA A 118 17.14 -20.47 6.66
CA ALA A 118 16.43 -19.38 7.33
C ALA A 118 15.67 -19.84 8.58
N PRO A 119 15.46 -18.95 9.57
CA PRO A 119 14.66 -19.26 10.76
C PRO A 119 13.18 -19.39 10.43
N GLU A 120 12.56 -20.43 10.95
CA GLU A 120 11.15 -20.78 10.76
C GLU A 120 10.52 -21.25 12.06
N VAL A 121 9.23 -20.98 12.25
CA VAL A 121 8.39 -21.69 13.23
C VAL A 121 7.57 -22.73 12.48
N SER A 122 7.98 -23.98 12.59
CA SER A 122 7.46 -25.12 11.81
C SER A 122 6.42 -25.92 12.57
N GLY A 123 5.54 -26.61 11.82
CA GLY A 123 4.45 -27.38 12.40
C GLY A 123 3.44 -26.51 13.15
N ALA A 124 3.33 -25.27 12.75
CA ALA A 124 2.61 -24.25 13.51
C ALA A 124 1.09 -24.39 13.43
N VAL A 125 0.44 -24.03 14.54
CA VAL A 125 -1.00 -23.84 14.66
C VAL A 125 -1.26 -22.37 15.00
N ILE A 126 -2.18 -21.73 14.27
CA ILE A 126 -2.60 -20.35 14.55
C ILE A 126 -3.60 -20.38 15.70
N GLU A 127 -3.25 -19.74 16.83
CA GLU A 127 -4.09 -19.65 18.02
C GLU A 127 -5.04 -18.46 17.98
N SER A 128 -4.62 -17.34 17.35
CA SER A 128 -5.45 -16.16 17.18
C SER A 128 -5.05 -15.36 15.94
N ALA A 129 -6.00 -14.61 15.40
CA ALA A 129 -5.79 -13.65 14.33
C ALA A 129 -6.69 -12.43 14.56
N GLU A 130 -6.14 -11.24 14.48
CA GLU A 130 -6.85 -9.97 14.61
C GLU A 130 -6.40 -9.00 13.52
N ALA A 131 -7.30 -8.13 13.07
CA ALA A 131 -6.97 -7.17 12.02
C ALA A 131 -5.89 -6.18 12.49
N ALA A 132 -4.89 -5.96 11.65
CA ALA A 132 -3.81 -5.02 11.86
C ALA A 132 -3.43 -4.35 10.53
N SER A 133 -2.31 -3.65 10.50
CA SER A 133 -1.81 -2.99 9.28
C SER A 133 -0.44 -3.55 8.90
N VAL A 134 -0.28 -3.87 7.63
CA VAL A 134 1.01 -4.27 7.06
C VAL A 134 1.96 -3.08 7.09
N ALA A 135 3.21 -3.31 7.49
CA ALA A 135 4.23 -2.27 7.46
C ALA A 135 4.56 -1.87 6.01
N ALA A 136 4.84 -0.59 5.80
CA ALA A 136 5.33 -0.11 4.52
C ALA A 136 6.63 -0.82 4.13
N PRO A 137 6.89 -1.07 2.82
CA PRO A 137 8.09 -1.74 2.39
C PRO A 137 9.34 -0.88 2.65
N THR A 138 10.43 -1.52 3.05
CA THR A 138 11.75 -0.89 3.04
C THR A 138 12.23 -0.78 1.60
N VAL A 139 12.60 0.43 1.18
CA VAL A 139 13.04 0.71 -0.20
C VAL A 139 14.55 0.53 -0.32
N PHE A 140 14.97 -0.17 -1.38
CA PHE A 140 16.37 -0.45 -1.70
C PHE A 140 16.74 0.13 -3.06
N GLU A 141 17.97 0.62 -3.19
CA GLU A 141 18.54 1.06 -4.46
C GLU A 141 19.24 -0.09 -5.20
N THR A 142 19.75 -1.09 -4.47
CA THR A 142 20.43 -2.26 -5.02
C THR A 142 20.02 -3.53 -4.29
N LEU A 143 20.26 -4.69 -4.92
CA LEU A 143 20.02 -6.02 -4.33
C LEU A 143 21.07 -6.44 -3.30
N ALA A 144 22.23 -5.81 -3.29
CA ALA A 144 23.36 -6.22 -2.47
C ALA A 144 23.04 -6.33 -0.96
N PRO A 145 22.34 -5.37 -0.32
CA PRO A 145 21.99 -5.50 1.10
C PRO A 145 21.06 -6.67 1.41
N LEU A 146 20.15 -7.01 0.47
CA LEU A 146 19.22 -8.12 0.61
C LEU A 146 19.93 -9.48 0.43
N ILE A 147 20.83 -9.57 -0.55
CA ILE A 147 21.60 -10.78 -0.84
C ILE A 147 22.59 -11.08 0.30
N ALA A 148 23.17 -10.04 0.90
CA ALA A 148 24.11 -10.16 2.01
C ALA A 148 23.45 -10.45 3.37
N ASP A 149 22.13 -10.44 3.46
CA ASP A 149 21.37 -10.58 4.73
C ASP A 149 21.39 -11.98 5.35
N SER A 150 22.27 -12.88 4.87
CA SER A 150 22.34 -14.28 5.26
C SER A 150 22.78 -14.56 6.71
N LEU A 151 23.39 -13.59 7.36
CA LEU A 151 23.90 -13.74 8.72
C LEU A 151 22.91 -13.23 9.79
N GLU A 152 22.29 -12.10 9.52
CA GLU A 152 21.43 -11.42 10.49
C GLU A 152 19.95 -11.59 10.20
N PHE A 153 19.59 -11.89 8.94
CA PHE A 153 18.19 -11.96 8.49
C PHE A 153 17.39 -10.70 8.84
N LYS A 154 18.06 -9.55 8.80
CA LYS A 154 17.47 -8.26 9.15
C LYS A 154 16.18 -7.94 8.36
N TYR A 155 16.17 -8.30 7.08
CA TYR A 155 15.06 -8.03 6.17
C TYR A 155 14.20 -9.27 5.89
N PHE A 156 14.63 -10.45 6.30
CA PHE A 156 13.89 -11.70 6.06
C PHE A 156 12.46 -11.63 6.60
N ALA A 157 11.50 -12.08 5.79
CA ALA A 157 10.05 -12.07 6.03
C ALA A 157 9.42 -10.66 6.19
N THR A 158 10.17 -9.57 5.90
CA THR A 158 9.65 -8.21 5.89
C THR A 158 9.33 -7.74 4.47
N ASN A 159 8.50 -6.72 4.35
CA ASN A 159 8.18 -6.11 3.06
C ASN A 159 9.34 -5.25 2.56
N VAL A 160 9.73 -5.46 1.31
CA VAL A 160 10.82 -4.75 0.64
C VAL A 160 10.39 -4.28 -0.75
N GLN A 161 11.00 -3.21 -1.22
CA GLN A 161 10.78 -2.67 -2.56
C GLN A 161 12.09 -2.29 -3.21
N ILE A 162 12.23 -2.60 -4.49
CA ILE A 162 13.33 -2.11 -5.32
C ILE A 162 12.78 -1.69 -6.68
N ALA A 163 13.19 -0.51 -7.16
CA ALA A 163 12.78 0.02 -8.44
C ALA A 163 13.89 -0.07 -9.49
N GLY A 164 13.53 -0.12 -10.76
CA GLY A 164 14.46 -0.04 -11.87
C GLY A 164 15.31 -1.29 -12.10
N VAL A 165 14.96 -2.41 -11.47
CA VAL A 165 15.58 -3.71 -11.77
C VAL A 165 15.08 -4.24 -13.13
N THR A 166 15.92 -5.02 -13.82
CA THR A 166 15.63 -5.55 -15.16
C THR A 166 15.31 -7.03 -15.07
N ILE A 167 14.25 -7.48 -15.72
CA ILE A 167 13.95 -8.90 -15.89
C ILE A 167 14.98 -9.49 -16.85
N VAL A 168 15.75 -10.49 -16.38
CA VAL A 168 16.83 -11.09 -17.17
C VAL A 168 16.59 -12.55 -17.53
N GLU A 169 15.69 -13.23 -16.85
CA GLU A 169 15.43 -14.65 -17.04
C GLU A 169 14.06 -15.03 -16.49
N TYR A 170 13.46 -16.09 -17.02
CA TYR A 170 12.29 -16.77 -16.48
C TYR A 170 12.61 -18.23 -16.19
N ASP A 171 12.12 -18.77 -15.09
CA ASP A 171 12.17 -20.21 -14.83
C ASP A 171 11.04 -20.95 -15.59
N GLY A 172 11.00 -22.29 -15.49
CA GLY A 172 9.98 -23.12 -16.15
C GLY A 172 8.55 -22.92 -15.67
N TYR A 173 8.34 -22.07 -14.66
CA TYR A 173 7.04 -21.69 -14.12
C TYR A 173 6.71 -20.22 -14.36
N ASN A 174 7.47 -19.53 -15.20
CA ASN A 174 7.36 -18.11 -15.48
C ASN A 174 7.58 -17.19 -14.24
N ASN A 175 8.38 -17.64 -13.28
CA ASN A 175 8.86 -16.75 -12.23
C ASN A 175 10.07 -15.99 -12.77
N PRO A 176 10.11 -14.65 -12.71
CA PRO A 176 11.21 -13.89 -13.23
C PRO A 176 12.42 -13.89 -12.29
N THR A 177 13.61 -13.77 -12.88
CA THR A 177 14.83 -13.35 -12.20
C THR A 177 15.08 -11.90 -12.59
N VAL A 178 15.28 -11.04 -11.60
CA VAL A 178 15.59 -9.62 -11.82
C VAL A 178 17.06 -9.33 -11.52
N GLN A 179 17.59 -8.32 -12.19
CA GLN A 179 18.97 -7.85 -12.03
C GLN A 179 18.98 -6.34 -11.80
N ASP A 180 19.77 -5.87 -10.84
CA ASP A 180 19.98 -4.46 -10.59
C ASP A 180 21.11 -3.87 -11.48
N ALA A 181 21.36 -2.56 -11.34
CA ALA A 181 22.39 -1.86 -12.10
C ALA A 181 23.83 -2.32 -11.76
N THR A 182 24.03 -2.99 -10.63
CA THR A 182 25.34 -3.54 -10.22
C THR A 182 25.63 -4.91 -10.82
N GLY A 183 24.61 -5.53 -11.45
CA GLY A 183 24.66 -6.88 -11.97
C GLY A 183 24.23 -7.97 -10.98
N ALA A 184 23.86 -7.59 -9.75
CA ALA A 184 23.32 -8.52 -8.77
C ALA A 184 21.94 -9.03 -9.19
N LYS A 185 21.66 -10.32 -8.93
CA LYS A 185 20.43 -10.99 -9.38
C LYS A 185 19.65 -11.55 -8.19
N ALA A 186 18.32 -11.57 -8.33
CA ALA A 186 17.41 -12.19 -7.37
C ALA A 186 16.25 -12.87 -8.10
N LYS A 187 15.82 -14.04 -7.63
CA LYS A 187 14.60 -14.71 -8.08
C LYS A 187 13.37 -14.08 -7.46
N CYS A 188 12.26 -14.07 -8.20
CA CYS A 188 10.95 -13.67 -7.72
C CYS A 188 10.06 -14.92 -7.60
N TYR A 189 10.13 -15.60 -6.47
CA TYR A 189 9.43 -16.87 -6.24
C TYR A 189 7.92 -16.66 -6.08
N LYS A 190 7.11 -17.45 -6.79
CA LYS A 190 5.64 -17.37 -6.88
C LYS A 190 5.08 -16.10 -7.51
N MET A 191 5.93 -15.23 -8.03
CA MET A 191 5.53 -14.00 -8.72
C MET A 191 5.43 -14.26 -10.23
N VAL A 192 4.54 -15.17 -10.61
CA VAL A 192 4.38 -15.67 -11.99
C VAL A 192 3.89 -14.55 -12.90
N LEU A 193 4.64 -14.23 -13.95
CA LEU A 193 4.30 -13.22 -14.95
C LEU A 193 4.03 -13.84 -16.32
N ASP A 194 3.29 -13.12 -17.15
CA ASP A 194 3.23 -13.40 -18.60
C ASP A 194 4.49 -12.82 -19.27
N PRO A 195 5.38 -13.67 -19.86
CA PRO A 195 6.59 -13.19 -20.52
C PRO A 195 6.32 -12.33 -21.77
N VAL A 196 5.11 -12.33 -22.29
CA VAL A 196 4.70 -11.46 -23.40
C VAL A 196 4.43 -10.05 -22.90
N ALA A 197 3.71 -9.93 -21.78
CA ALA A 197 3.43 -8.63 -21.14
C ALA A 197 4.68 -8.06 -20.44
N PHE A 198 5.56 -8.92 -19.92
CA PHE A 198 6.80 -8.56 -19.24
C PHE A 198 8.00 -9.22 -19.93
N PRO A 199 8.42 -8.81 -21.15
CA PRO A 199 9.51 -9.45 -21.85
C PRO A 199 10.85 -9.27 -21.11
N ILE A 200 11.79 -10.22 -21.36
CA ILE A 200 13.18 -10.06 -20.89
C ILE A 200 13.71 -8.72 -21.37
N GLY A 201 14.40 -7.99 -20.49
CA GLY A 201 14.85 -6.62 -20.70
C GLY A 201 13.90 -5.56 -20.12
N SER A 202 12.68 -5.93 -19.72
CA SER A 202 11.77 -4.99 -19.06
C SER A 202 12.35 -4.52 -17.73
N LYS A 203 12.35 -3.20 -17.51
CA LYS A 203 12.61 -2.62 -16.21
C LYS A 203 11.34 -2.68 -15.37
N VAL A 204 11.45 -3.08 -14.11
CA VAL A 204 10.30 -3.24 -13.21
C VAL A 204 10.62 -2.68 -11.83
N THR A 205 9.57 -2.36 -11.09
CA THR A 205 9.62 -2.22 -9.63
C THR A 205 9.10 -3.51 -9.02
N VAL A 206 9.85 -4.07 -8.08
CA VAL A 206 9.46 -5.25 -7.31
C VAL A 206 9.12 -4.82 -5.89
N THR A 207 7.89 -5.11 -5.45
CA THR A 207 7.43 -5.00 -4.07
C THR A 207 7.02 -6.40 -3.60
N ALA A 208 7.70 -6.92 -2.60
CA ALA A 208 7.52 -8.31 -2.18
C ALA A 208 8.01 -8.51 -0.75
N VAL A 209 7.84 -9.70 -0.22
CA VAL A 209 8.51 -10.11 1.01
C VAL A 209 9.93 -10.59 0.69
N ALA A 210 10.89 -10.19 1.51
CA ALA A 210 12.25 -10.74 1.46
C ALA A 210 12.23 -12.19 1.96
N GLY A 211 12.30 -13.13 1.04
CA GLY A 211 12.34 -14.56 1.31
C GLY A 211 13.76 -15.11 1.29
N TRP A 212 13.89 -16.34 1.80
CA TRP A 212 15.16 -17.05 1.80
C TRP A 212 14.95 -18.55 1.61
N TYR A 213 15.65 -19.13 0.65
CA TYR A 213 15.77 -20.58 0.49
C TYR A 213 17.12 -20.89 -0.16
N ASN A 214 18.12 -21.25 0.65
CA ASN A 214 19.51 -21.40 0.22
C ASN A 214 20.06 -20.16 -0.53
N GLY A 215 19.51 -18.99 -0.25
CA GLY A 215 19.83 -17.71 -0.85
C GLY A 215 18.62 -16.78 -0.86
N PHE A 216 18.88 -15.49 -1.04
CA PHE A 216 17.85 -14.48 -1.11
C PHE A 216 16.92 -14.70 -2.34
N GLN A 217 15.64 -14.52 -2.12
CA GLN A 217 14.63 -14.42 -3.16
C GLN A 217 13.49 -13.47 -2.75
N PHE A 218 12.88 -12.80 -3.69
CA PHE A 218 11.59 -12.16 -3.47
C PHE A 218 10.49 -13.22 -3.40
N VAL A 219 9.53 -13.04 -2.50
CA VAL A 219 8.35 -13.90 -2.39
C VAL A 219 7.10 -13.02 -2.41
N GLY A 220 6.20 -13.30 -3.33
CA GLY A 220 5.01 -12.50 -3.52
C GLY A 220 4.09 -13.09 -4.58
N ASP A 221 3.25 -12.23 -5.14
CA ASP A 221 2.43 -12.55 -6.31
C ASP A 221 2.76 -11.63 -7.49
N ALA A 222 2.13 -11.84 -8.63
CA ALA A 222 2.35 -11.06 -9.85
C ALA A 222 2.11 -9.55 -9.66
N ALA A 223 1.16 -9.16 -8.79
CA ALA A 223 0.82 -7.76 -8.55
C ALA A 223 1.96 -6.98 -7.88
N GLY A 224 2.88 -7.69 -7.23
CA GLY A 224 4.09 -7.09 -6.65
C GLY A 224 5.16 -6.69 -7.67
N ILE A 225 5.02 -7.09 -8.94
CA ILE A 225 5.93 -6.67 -10.02
C ILE A 225 5.17 -5.77 -10.96
N VAL A 226 5.58 -4.52 -11.00
CA VAL A 226 4.97 -3.53 -11.88
C VAL A 226 6.03 -3.00 -12.84
N LEU A 227 5.64 -2.84 -14.10
CA LEU A 227 6.43 -2.03 -15.00
C LEU A 227 6.59 -0.66 -14.35
N PRO A 228 7.78 -0.03 -14.38
CA PRO A 228 7.83 1.34 -13.97
C PRO A 228 6.77 2.06 -14.80
N ILE A 229 6.06 2.96 -14.16
CA ILE A 229 5.39 4.01 -14.90
C ILE A 229 6.53 4.61 -15.70
N VAL A 230 6.61 4.28 -16.98
CA VAL A 230 7.69 4.77 -17.82
C VAL A 230 7.45 6.25 -18.02
N GLY A 231 7.75 7.01 -16.97
CA GLY A 231 8.23 8.33 -17.18
C GLY A 231 9.58 8.18 -17.85
N VAL A 232 9.63 8.12 -19.15
CA VAL A 232 10.89 8.38 -19.84
C VAL A 232 11.23 9.80 -19.48
N VAL A 233 12.07 9.95 -18.44
CA VAL A 233 12.87 11.15 -18.30
C VAL A 233 13.92 11.05 -19.40
N GLU A 234 13.47 11.18 -20.63
CA GLU A 234 14.36 11.65 -21.66
C GLU A 234 14.68 13.07 -21.24
N ASP A 235 15.93 13.27 -20.88
CA ASP A 235 16.47 14.61 -20.64
C ASP A 235 16.55 15.32 -22.00
N PHE A 236 15.38 15.63 -22.56
CA PHE A 236 15.28 16.51 -23.72
C PHE A 236 15.59 17.92 -23.24
N THR A 237 16.86 18.24 -23.19
CA THR A 237 17.31 19.61 -23.16
C THR A 237 16.91 20.26 -24.47
N TYR A 238 15.71 20.82 -24.53
CA TYR A 238 15.38 21.72 -25.61
C TYR A 238 16.33 22.92 -25.54
N PRO A 239 17.06 23.24 -26.61
CA PRO A 239 17.93 24.39 -26.60
C PRO A 239 17.10 25.62 -26.28
N VAL A 240 17.53 26.39 -25.27
CA VAL A 240 16.93 27.66 -24.92
C VAL A 240 16.99 28.52 -26.19
N ARG A 241 15.84 28.83 -26.76
CA ARG A 241 15.80 29.70 -27.94
C ARG A 241 16.25 31.09 -27.51
N SER A 242 17.11 31.72 -28.27
CA SER A 242 17.74 33.00 -28.00
C SER A 242 16.77 34.19 -27.85
N ASN A 243 15.45 33.95 -27.92
CA ASN A 243 14.38 34.95 -27.82
C ASN A 243 13.67 34.98 -26.44
N GLY A 244 14.25 34.40 -25.39
CA GLY A 244 13.72 34.42 -24.02
C GLY A 244 12.43 33.60 -23.82
N ARG A 245 12.04 32.72 -24.74
CA ARG A 245 10.90 31.82 -24.57
C ARG A 245 11.31 30.62 -23.72
N TYR A 246 10.40 30.20 -22.84
CA TYR A 246 10.60 29.02 -22.00
C TYR A 246 10.72 27.75 -22.86
N ALA A 247 11.71 26.92 -22.59
CA ALA A 247 11.78 25.57 -23.10
C ALA A 247 10.87 24.67 -22.26
N LEU A 248 10.05 23.84 -22.92
CA LEU A 248 9.30 22.80 -22.22
C LEU A 248 10.24 21.63 -21.97
N LYS A 249 10.31 21.19 -20.71
CA LYS A 249 11.00 19.98 -20.31
C LYS A 249 9.96 18.93 -19.94
N ASN A 250 10.04 17.74 -20.52
CA ASN A 250 9.25 16.61 -20.06
C ASN A 250 9.82 16.14 -18.72
N ASN A 251 9.00 16.17 -17.66
CA ASN A 251 9.38 15.58 -16.38
C ASN A 251 9.13 14.08 -16.39
N TRP A 252 8.09 13.65 -17.06
CA TRP A 252 7.71 12.27 -17.23
C TRP A 252 6.75 12.14 -18.41
N VAL A 253 6.69 10.95 -18.99
CA VAL A 253 5.74 10.59 -20.06
C VAL A 253 5.11 9.26 -19.67
N ILE A 254 3.79 9.18 -19.62
CA ILE A 254 3.07 7.93 -19.54
C ILE A 254 2.86 7.46 -20.98
N SER A 255 3.71 6.53 -21.44
CA SER A 255 3.72 6.07 -22.83
C SER A 255 2.71 4.96 -23.07
N ASN A 256 2.32 4.22 -22.04
CA ASN A 256 1.33 3.15 -22.12
C ASN A 256 0.18 3.42 -21.14
N ILE A 257 -0.69 4.33 -21.54
CA ILE A 257 -1.87 4.72 -20.76
C ILE A 257 -2.73 3.49 -20.46
N GLU A 258 -2.77 2.51 -21.36
CA GLU A 258 -3.63 1.33 -21.22
C GLU A 258 -3.26 0.47 -20.03
N ASP A 259 -1.98 0.24 -19.78
CA ASP A 259 -1.54 -0.62 -18.68
C ASP A 259 -1.46 0.11 -17.34
N ASN A 260 -1.04 1.36 -17.35
CA ASN A 260 -0.87 2.15 -16.12
C ASN A 260 -2.19 2.71 -15.57
N TYR A 261 -3.23 2.77 -16.38
CA TYR A 261 -4.55 3.26 -16.00
C TYR A 261 -5.60 2.14 -15.97
N ALA A 262 -5.20 0.87 -15.83
CA ALA A 262 -6.10 -0.29 -15.93
C ALA A 262 -7.36 -0.17 -15.05
N ALA A 263 -7.24 0.35 -13.83
CA ALA A 263 -8.35 0.60 -12.92
C ALA A 263 -9.19 1.84 -13.27
N ASN A 264 -8.64 2.76 -14.07
CA ASN A 264 -9.25 4.02 -14.46
C ASN A 264 -9.29 4.18 -15.98
N LYS A 265 -9.01 3.10 -16.71
CA LYS A 265 -8.98 3.07 -18.16
C LYS A 265 -10.35 3.41 -18.72
N PRO A 266 -10.48 4.47 -19.50
CA PRO A 266 -11.71 4.74 -20.20
C PRO A 266 -11.81 3.84 -21.42
N GLY A 267 -12.97 3.26 -21.64
CA GLY A 267 -13.28 2.44 -22.82
C GLY A 267 -13.38 3.22 -24.11
N SER A 268 -13.20 4.55 -24.09
CA SER A 268 -13.40 5.41 -25.25
C SER A 268 -12.31 6.46 -25.41
N THR A 269 -12.15 6.96 -26.65
CA THR A 269 -11.26 8.06 -27.03
C THR A 269 -11.62 9.42 -26.36
N ASP A 270 -12.68 9.48 -25.60
CA ASP A 270 -13.20 10.69 -24.94
C ASP A 270 -12.61 10.96 -23.56
N PHE A 271 -11.54 10.30 -23.21
CA PHE A 271 -10.98 10.24 -21.86
C PHE A 271 -10.48 11.58 -21.34
N VAL A 272 -9.67 12.27 -22.04
CA VAL A 272 -9.00 13.45 -21.51
C VAL A 272 -9.41 14.68 -22.31
N ARG A 273 -10.40 15.39 -21.81
CA ARG A 273 -10.79 16.70 -22.40
C ARG A 273 -10.36 17.87 -21.55
N GLY A 274 -10.16 17.68 -20.26
CA GLY A 274 -9.73 18.72 -19.33
C GLY A 274 -8.62 18.23 -18.42
N MET A 275 -7.68 19.12 -18.17
CA MET A 275 -6.60 18.91 -17.24
C MET A 275 -6.39 20.16 -16.39
N ALA A 276 -6.17 19.97 -15.10
CA ALA A 276 -5.78 21.03 -14.19
C ALA A 276 -4.61 20.58 -13.31
N ALA A 277 -3.88 21.54 -12.76
CA ALA A 277 -2.81 21.26 -11.80
C ALA A 277 -2.98 22.16 -10.57
N LYS A 278 -2.79 21.57 -9.38
CA LYS A 278 -2.78 22.29 -8.10
C LYS A 278 -1.89 21.53 -7.12
N ASP A 279 -1.09 22.26 -6.37
CA ASP A 279 -0.24 21.73 -5.29
C ASP A 279 0.63 20.53 -5.70
N GLY A 280 1.15 20.57 -6.95
CA GLY A 280 2.00 19.51 -7.50
C GLY A 280 1.24 18.28 -7.99
N ILE A 281 -0.08 18.25 -7.92
CA ILE A 281 -0.94 17.17 -8.41
C ILE A 281 -1.59 17.60 -9.73
N MET A 282 -1.64 16.67 -10.68
CA MET A 282 -2.41 16.83 -11.93
C MET A 282 -3.75 16.12 -11.79
N TYR A 283 -4.79 16.75 -12.29
CA TYR A 283 -6.17 16.30 -12.20
C TYR A 283 -6.74 16.13 -13.60
N PHE A 284 -7.35 14.96 -13.85
CA PHE A 284 -7.99 14.62 -15.13
C PHE A 284 -9.40 14.11 -14.85
N ILE A 285 -10.30 14.33 -15.78
CA ILE A 285 -11.66 13.79 -15.68
C ILE A 285 -11.73 12.43 -16.35
N ASN A 286 -12.24 11.44 -15.63
CA ASN A 286 -12.68 10.18 -16.19
C ASN A 286 -14.21 10.17 -16.31
N ARG A 287 -14.70 10.22 -17.53
CA ARG A 287 -16.15 10.31 -17.84
C ARG A 287 -16.86 8.97 -17.70
N GLU A 288 -16.14 7.88 -17.83
CA GLU A 288 -16.70 6.53 -17.75
C GLU A 288 -16.96 6.13 -16.30
N THR A 289 -16.00 6.39 -15.43
CA THR A 289 -16.10 6.07 -14.01
C THR A 289 -16.65 7.22 -13.16
N MET A 290 -16.96 8.36 -13.78
CA MET A 290 -17.44 9.58 -13.10
C MET A 290 -16.53 9.96 -11.94
N SER A 291 -15.24 10.05 -12.21
CA SER A 291 -14.21 10.33 -11.21
C SER A 291 -13.19 11.36 -11.70
N ILE A 292 -12.48 11.95 -10.75
CA ILE A 292 -11.29 12.77 -11.01
C ILE A 292 -10.07 11.90 -10.77
N VAL A 293 -9.33 11.58 -11.82
CA VAL A 293 -8.05 10.89 -11.76
C VAL A 293 -6.98 11.87 -11.30
N ARG A 294 -6.16 11.46 -10.35
CA ARG A 294 -5.07 12.27 -9.80
C ARG A 294 -3.72 11.64 -10.10
N VAL A 295 -2.77 12.48 -10.49
CA VAL A 295 -1.38 12.05 -10.78
C VAL A 295 -0.43 12.99 -10.06
N ASP A 296 0.53 12.45 -9.35
CA ASP A 296 1.62 13.24 -8.78
C ASP A 296 2.45 13.88 -9.92
N GLY A 297 2.46 15.20 -9.98
CA GLY A 297 3.09 15.94 -11.08
C GLY A 297 4.61 15.85 -11.10
N LYS A 298 5.24 15.41 -10.02
CA LYS A 298 6.69 15.24 -9.92
C LYS A 298 7.13 13.84 -10.36
N THR A 299 6.40 12.83 -9.93
CA THR A 299 6.77 11.41 -10.12
C THR A 299 6.01 10.71 -11.23
N GLY A 300 4.84 11.22 -11.64
CA GLY A 300 3.93 10.56 -12.56
C GLY A 300 3.11 9.43 -11.90
N ASN A 301 3.23 9.22 -10.60
CA ASN A 301 2.49 8.16 -9.91
C ASN A 301 0.99 8.48 -9.84
N MET A 302 0.17 7.46 -10.08
CA MET A 302 -1.26 7.53 -9.86
C MET A 302 -1.55 7.65 -8.37
N LEU A 303 -2.48 8.54 -8.03
CA LEU A 303 -3.06 8.67 -6.70
C LEU A 303 -4.50 8.13 -6.74
N ASP A 304 -5.07 7.85 -5.57
CA ASP A 304 -6.46 7.39 -5.48
C ASP A 304 -7.40 8.38 -6.16
N PRO A 305 -8.29 7.92 -7.06
CA PRO A 305 -9.22 8.79 -7.73
C PRO A 305 -10.29 9.33 -6.76
N ILE A 306 -10.79 10.53 -7.06
CA ILE A 306 -11.95 11.08 -6.35
C ILE A 306 -13.21 10.69 -7.12
N VAL A 307 -14.04 9.83 -6.53
CA VAL A 307 -15.33 9.43 -7.12
C VAL A 307 -16.34 10.55 -6.87
N LEU A 308 -16.93 11.08 -7.96
CA LEU A 308 -17.89 12.17 -7.87
C LEU A 308 -19.23 11.69 -7.35
N GLN A 309 -19.79 12.41 -6.39
CA GLN A 309 -21.06 12.09 -5.74
C GLN A 309 -22.25 12.77 -6.48
N GLY A 310 -23.43 12.18 -6.36
CA GLY A 310 -24.68 12.75 -6.91
C GLY A 310 -24.72 12.86 -8.44
N THR A 311 -23.88 12.15 -9.15
CA THR A 311 -23.74 12.23 -10.61
C THR A 311 -24.97 11.74 -11.37
N ASP A 312 -25.77 10.91 -10.76
CA ASP A 312 -27.05 10.40 -11.29
C ASP A 312 -28.17 11.46 -11.31
N THR A 313 -28.06 12.50 -10.50
CA THR A 313 -29.06 13.56 -10.35
C THR A 313 -28.60 14.92 -10.87
N LEU A 314 -27.32 15.25 -10.68
CA LEU A 314 -26.79 16.59 -10.97
C LEU A 314 -26.45 16.82 -12.44
N PHE A 315 -26.15 15.77 -13.20
CA PHE A 315 -25.64 15.87 -14.56
C PHE A 315 -26.69 15.49 -15.62
N LYS A 316 -27.94 15.93 -15.45
CA LYS A 316 -28.99 15.70 -16.43
C LYS A 316 -28.99 16.77 -17.50
N SER A 317 -29.16 16.38 -18.77
CA SER A 317 -29.30 17.32 -19.87
C SER A 317 -30.72 17.84 -19.93
N ALA A 318 -30.86 19.11 -20.26
CA ALA A 318 -32.14 19.69 -20.63
C ALA A 318 -32.22 19.84 -22.18
N THR A 319 -33.31 19.43 -22.76
CA THR A 319 -33.69 19.75 -24.15
C THR A 319 -34.77 20.81 -24.15
N VAL A 320 -34.98 21.45 -25.28
CA VAL A 320 -36.11 22.37 -25.48
C VAL A 320 -37.13 21.65 -26.34
N ASP A 321 -38.38 21.63 -25.89
CA ASP A 321 -39.47 21.07 -26.67
C ASP A 321 -39.82 21.97 -27.85
N SER A 322 -40.77 21.53 -28.68
CA SER A 322 -41.19 22.26 -29.90
C SER A 322 -41.86 23.62 -29.64
N VAL A 323 -42.16 23.92 -28.37
CA VAL A 323 -42.76 25.21 -27.94
C VAL A 323 -41.78 26.05 -27.08
N GLY A 324 -40.53 25.63 -26.93
CA GLY A 324 -39.48 26.40 -26.26
C GLY A 324 -39.36 26.18 -24.77
N ASN A 325 -40.03 25.17 -24.17
CA ASN A 325 -39.91 24.83 -22.78
C ASN A 325 -38.71 23.90 -22.54
N LYS A 326 -38.00 24.10 -21.43
CA LYS A 326 -36.95 23.18 -21.03
C LYS A 326 -37.54 21.84 -20.57
N VAL A 327 -37.16 20.79 -21.26
CA VAL A 327 -37.51 19.40 -20.89
C VAL A 327 -36.26 18.67 -20.45
N TRP A 328 -36.23 18.24 -19.21
CA TRP A 328 -35.15 17.41 -18.68
C TRP A 328 -35.34 16.00 -19.19
N SER A 329 -34.38 15.49 -19.96
CA SER A 329 -34.44 14.09 -20.41
C SER A 329 -33.99 13.18 -19.27
N ASP A 330 -34.89 12.31 -18.81
CA ASP A 330 -34.55 11.25 -17.89
C ASP A 330 -33.48 10.34 -18.53
N GLY A 331 -32.31 10.30 -17.93
CA GLY A 331 -31.27 9.33 -18.26
C GLY A 331 -30.11 9.81 -19.13
N THR A 332 -30.08 11.07 -19.60
CA THR A 332 -28.91 11.58 -20.33
C THR A 332 -28.01 12.39 -19.40
N THR A 333 -26.91 11.79 -18.99
CA THR A 333 -25.87 12.46 -18.21
C THR A 333 -25.10 13.44 -19.09
N LEU A 334 -24.90 14.67 -18.63
CA LEU A 334 -24.02 15.62 -19.31
C LEU A 334 -22.57 15.19 -19.12
N PRO A 335 -21.82 15.04 -20.22
CA PRO A 335 -20.42 14.68 -20.11
C PRO A 335 -19.60 15.85 -19.54
N TYR A 336 -18.67 15.52 -18.66
CA TYR A 336 -17.65 16.47 -18.21
C TYR A 336 -16.71 16.80 -19.37
N ASN A 337 -16.37 18.06 -19.53
CA ASN A 337 -15.51 18.48 -20.62
C ASN A 337 -14.26 19.22 -20.16
N ASP A 338 -14.26 19.81 -18.99
CA ASP A 338 -13.10 20.53 -18.48
C ASP A 338 -13.03 20.49 -16.95
N ILE A 339 -11.84 20.64 -16.43
CA ILE A 339 -11.54 20.78 -15.01
C ILE A 339 -10.57 21.94 -14.83
N LYS A 340 -10.83 22.82 -13.86
CA LYS A 340 -10.00 23.98 -13.52
C LYS A 340 -10.01 24.22 -12.02
N PHE A 341 -9.03 24.95 -11.56
CA PHE A 341 -9.02 25.55 -10.23
C PHE A 341 -9.21 27.06 -10.37
N ASP A 342 -10.07 27.65 -9.55
CA ASP A 342 -10.19 29.10 -9.44
C ASP A 342 -9.06 29.70 -8.58
N GLN A 343 -9.05 31.02 -8.46
CA GLN A 343 -8.04 31.71 -7.64
C GLN A 343 -8.17 31.44 -6.13
N ALA A 344 -9.34 31.02 -5.66
CA ALA A 344 -9.57 30.60 -4.29
C ALA A 344 -9.17 29.13 -4.06
N GLY A 345 -8.83 28.39 -5.10
CA GLY A 345 -8.43 27.00 -5.05
C GLY A 345 -9.59 26.01 -5.10
N ASN A 346 -10.80 26.46 -5.46
CA ASN A 346 -11.93 25.54 -5.65
C ASN A 346 -11.77 24.76 -6.95
N CYS A 347 -12.06 23.45 -6.91
CA CYS A 347 -12.10 22.61 -8.09
C CYS A 347 -13.41 22.81 -8.84
N LEU A 348 -13.31 23.23 -10.10
CA LEU A 348 -14.45 23.49 -10.97
C LEU A 348 -14.49 22.47 -12.10
N ILE A 349 -15.65 21.85 -12.32
CA ILE A 349 -15.89 20.96 -13.46
C ILE A 349 -16.95 21.56 -14.36
N GLY A 350 -16.61 21.73 -15.64
CA GLY A 350 -17.53 22.15 -16.69
C GLY A 350 -18.21 20.93 -17.34
N ALA A 351 -19.53 20.92 -17.37
CA ALA A 351 -20.32 19.89 -18.02
C ALA A 351 -21.20 20.45 -19.11
N CYS A 352 -21.06 19.96 -20.34
CA CYS A 352 -21.92 20.34 -21.48
C CYS A 352 -21.88 19.26 -22.57
N MET A 353 -22.88 19.22 -23.42
CA MET A 353 -22.85 18.41 -24.64
C MET A 353 -22.13 19.14 -25.78
N THR A 354 -21.31 18.44 -26.54
CA THR A 354 -20.46 19.00 -27.61
C THR A 354 -21.12 19.05 -29.00
N GLY A 355 -22.41 19.11 -29.09
CA GLY A 355 -23.12 19.25 -30.37
C GLY A 355 -23.92 20.52 -30.39
N ALA A 356 -23.65 21.46 -31.31
CA ALA A 356 -24.28 22.77 -31.38
C ALA A 356 -25.82 22.72 -31.43
N SER A 357 -26.40 21.65 -31.93
CA SER A 357 -27.85 21.42 -31.97
C SER A 357 -28.42 20.75 -30.72
N LYS A 358 -27.55 20.29 -29.78
CA LYS A 358 -27.96 19.49 -28.64
C LYS A 358 -27.64 20.09 -27.27
N CYS A 359 -26.79 21.11 -27.20
CA CYS A 359 -26.37 21.71 -25.92
C CYS A 359 -27.00 23.10 -25.77
N GLN A 360 -28.03 23.18 -24.97
CA GLN A 360 -28.60 24.46 -24.53
C GLN A 360 -28.30 24.76 -23.07
N THR A 361 -27.61 23.85 -22.39
CA THR A 361 -27.31 24.00 -20.98
C THR A 361 -25.83 23.67 -20.71
N PHE A 362 -25.18 24.59 -20.02
CA PHE A 362 -23.83 24.45 -19.52
C PHE A 362 -23.87 24.55 -17.99
N TYR A 363 -23.20 23.67 -17.32
CA TYR A 363 -23.08 23.68 -15.86
C TYR A 363 -21.62 23.79 -15.44
N ILE A 364 -21.39 24.56 -14.41
CA ILE A 364 -20.12 24.54 -13.66
C ILE A 364 -20.43 24.02 -12.26
N TYR A 365 -19.76 22.95 -11.87
CA TYR A 365 -19.87 22.38 -10.54
C TYR A 365 -18.61 22.70 -9.75
N VAL A 366 -18.81 23.01 -8.48
CA VAL A 366 -17.72 23.09 -7.50
C VAL A 366 -17.62 21.75 -6.83
N VAL A 367 -16.44 21.13 -6.86
CA VAL A 367 -16.20 19.81 -6.30
C VAL A 367 -15.38 19.94 -5.03
N ASP A 368 -15.84 19.32 -3.97
CA ASP A 368 -15.05 19.10 -2.78
C ASP A 368 -14.06 17.94 -3.02
N LEU A 369 -12.77 18.24 -3.05
CA LEU A 369 -11.74 17.23 -3.33
C LEU A 369 -11.60 16.18 -2.21
N ALA A 370 -12.18 16.40 -1.04
CA ALA A 370 -12.13 15.46 0.05
C ALA A 370 -13.23 14.39 -0.02
N THR A 371 -14.38 14.76 -0.58
CA THR A 371 -15.57 13.90 -0.59
C THR A 371 -16.09 13.55 -1.98
N GLY A 372 -15.71 14.29 -3.01
CA GLY A 372 -16.22 14.13 -4.38
C GLY A 372 -17.51 14.93 -4.61
#